data_cc1fad1627c5a25ef3b2319607173955
#
_entry.id   cc1fad1627c5a25ef3b2319607173955
#
_cell.length_a   1.000
_cell.length_b   1.000
_cell.length_c   1.000
_cell.angle_alpha   90.00
_cell.angle_beta   90.00
_cell.angle_gamma   90.00
#
_symmetry.space_group_name_H-M   'P 1'
#
loop_
_entity.id
_entity.type
_entity.pdbx_description
1 polymer ?
#
loop_
_entity_poly.entity_id
_entity_poly.type
_entity_poly.pdbx_seq_one_letter_code
_entity_poly.pdbx_strand_id
1 'polypeptide(L)'
;MDAIRIEGLTKKYKDVVAVDNLSLTVKSGELFSLLGVNGAGKTTTIGKLAHHFKQAGKKVYLGAADTFRAAAVDQLTIWSERAGVDIVKQDMGSDPASVAFDSVKAAVARDADVVIIDTAGRLHNRIDLMNELTKIRNVMRKVIPDAPHEVLLVLDGSTGQNAFQQAKEFARATDISALAITKLDGTAKGGVVIGVVDQFHVPVKFIGIGEGIDDLKVFNKREFVGSLFSKDDLV
;
A
#
# COMPACT_ATOMS: atom_id res chain seq x y z
N MET A 1 21.37 -0.73 5.36
CA MET A 1 21.25 0.32 6.41
C MET A 1 19.78 0.66 6.52
N ASP A 2 19.24 0.77 7.74
CA ASP A 2 17.82 1.11 7.90
C ASP A 2 17.65 2.60 7.57
N ALA A 3 16.75 2.90 6.61
CA ALA A 3 16.43 4.28 6.23
C ALA A 3 15.53 4.95 7.26
N ILE A 4 14.63 4.15 7.85
CA ILE A 4 13.81 4.55 8.99
C ILE A 4 13.81 3.35 9.94
N ARG A 5 14.20 3.61 11.18
CA ARG A 5 13.98 2.70 12.29
C ARG A 5 13.24 3.45 13.37
N ILE A 6 11.99 3.11 13.54
CA ILE A 6 11.15 3.64 14.59
C ILE A 6 10.95 2.49 15.58
N GLU A 7 11.35 2.71 16.82
CA GLU A 7 11.17 1.77 17.91
C GLU A 7 10.41 2.48 19.03
N GLY A 8 9.25 1.92 19.40
CA GLY A 8 8.48 2.40 20.54
C GLY A 8 8.03 3.85 20.48
N LEU A 9 7.85 4.41 19.26
CA LEU A 9 7.43 5.80 19.11
C LEU A 9 6.04 6.01 19.71
N THR A 10 5.98 6.89 20.71
CA THR A 10 4.73 7.35 21.30
C THR A 10 4.62 8.85 21.09
N LYS A 11 3.54 9.32 20.45
CA LYS A 11 3.27 10.75 20.25
C LYS A 11 1.91 11.11 20.82
N LYS A 12 1.92 12.07 21.74
CA LYS A 12 0.72 12.61 22.39
C LYS A 12 0.44 14.02 21.90
N TYR A 13 -0.84 14.32 21.66
CA TYR A 13 -1.34 15.67 21.45
C TYR A 13 -2.36 15.95 22.57
N LYS A 14 -1.98 16.78 23.55
CA LYS A 14 -2.77 17.01 24.78
C LYS A 14 -3.08 15.65 25.44
N ASP A 15 -4.34 15.32 25.60
CA ASP A 15 -4.82 14.10 26.26
C ASP A 15 -5.02 12.91 25.30
N VAL A 16 -4.72 13.10 23.99
CA VAL A 16 -4.88 12.07 22.97
C VAL A 16 -3.51 11.47 22.60
N VAL A 17 -3.35 10.18 22.78
CA VAL A 17 -2.18 9.43 22.27
C VAL A 17 -2.42 9.18 20.78
N ALA A 18 -1.78 9.97 19.93
CA ALA A 18 -1.95 9.85 18.48
C ALA A 18 -1.13 8.70 17.87
N VAL A 19 -0.03 8.32 18.54
CA VAL A 19 0.79 7.16 18.18
C VAL A 19 1.26 6.53 19.49
N ASP A 20 1.07 5.23 19.65
CA ASP A 20 1.52 4.49 20.83
C ASP A 20 2.39 3.31 20.42
N ASN A 21 3.63 3.32 20.92
CA ASN A 21 4.61 2.24 20.78
C ASN A 21 4.79 1.73 19.33
N LEU A 22 4.81 2.65 18.35
CA LEU A 22 5.02 2.33 16.95
C LEU A 22 6.45 1.85 16.71
N SER A 23 6.59 0.65 16.16
CA SER A 23 7.86 0.16 15.63
C SER A 23 7.71 -0.11 14.13
N LEU A 24 8.47 0.59 13.32
CA LEU A 24 8.50 0.46 11.86
C LEU A 24 9.94 0.53 11.39
N THR A 25 10.36 -0.45 10.62
CA THR A 25 11.67 -0.42 9.94
C THR A 25 11.46 -0.33 8.45
N VAL A 26 12.01 0.70 7.81
CA VAL A 26 12.09 0.87 6.37
C VAL A 26 13.57 0.90 6.00
N LYS A 27 14.02 0.01 5.13
CA LYS A 27 15.40 0.01 4.67
C LYS A 27 15.61 1.05 3.58
N SER A 28 16.81 1.58 3.46
CA SER A 28 17.16 2.48 2.35
C SER A 28 17.04 1.75 1.02
N GLY A 29 16.39 2.38 0.04
CA GLY A 29 16.14 1.79 -1.28
C GLY A 29 14.98 0.80 -1.30
N GLU A 30 14.02 0.87 -0.37
CA GLU A 30 12.85 -0.01 -0.38
C GLU A 30 11.92 0.27 -1.57
N LEU A 31 11.53 -0.83 -2.22
CA LEU A 31 10.61 -0.83 -3.34
C LEU A 31 9.31 -1.50 -2.94
N PHE A 32 8.22 -0.73 -3.02
CA PHE A 32 6.86 -1.18 -2.75
C PHE A 32 6.13 -1.49 -4.05
N SER A 33 5.45 -2.62 -4.10
CA SER A 33 4.47 -2.92 -5.13
C SER A 33 3.08 -2.98 -4.48
N LEU A 34 2.14 -2.14 -4.94
CA LEU A 34 0.79 -2.15 -4.40
C LEU A 34 -0.16 -2.93 -5.31
N LEU A 35 -0.85 -3.87 -4.70
CA LEU A 35 -1.85 -4.74 -5.30
C LEU A 35 -3.23 -4.40 -4.73
N GLY A 36 -4.28 -4.78 -5.42
CA GLY A 36 -5.66 -4.62 -4.96
C GLY A 36 -6.61 -4.43 -6.13
N VAL A 37 -7.86 -4.81 -5.93
CA VAL A 37 -8.90 -4.64 -6.97
C VAL A 37 -9.20 -3.17 -7.23
N ASN A 38 -9.77 -2.91 -8.41
CA ASN A 38 -10.28 -1.60 -8.73
C ASN A 38 -11.34 -1.16 -7.72
N GLY A 39 -11.23 0.06 -7.23
CA GLY A 39 -12.14 0.59 -6.21
C GLY A 39 -11.75 0.32 -4.76
N ALA A 40 -10.73 -0.52 -4.49
CA ALA A 40 -10.22 -0.74 -3.13
C ALA A 40 -9.44 0.45 -2.53
N GLY A 41 -9.33 1.57 -3.24
CA GLY A 41 -8.58 2.74 -2.78
C GLY A 41 -7.06 2.60 -2.94
N LYS A 42 -6.58 1.72 -3.81
CA LYS A 42 -5.15 1.47 -4.04
C LYS A 42 -4.38 2.74 -4.41
N THR A 43 -4.79 3.45 -5.47
CA THR A 43 -4.13 4.69 -5.92
C THR A 43 -4.15 5.79 -4.85
N THR A 44 -5.25 5.90 -4.12
CA THR A 44 -5.37 6.80 -2.96
C THR A 44 -4.40 6.41 -1.84
N THR A 45 -4.28 5.11 -1.55
CA THR A 45 -3.34 4.59 -0.55
C THR A 45 -1.90 4.90 -0.94
N ILE A 46 -1.53 4.76 -2.22
CA ILE A 46 -0.21 5.14 -2.75
C ILE A 46 0.08 6.60 -2.48
N GLY A 47 -0.85 7.49 -2.81
CA GLY A 47 -0.68 8.93 -2.58
C GLY A 47 -0.47 9.28 -1.10
N LYS A 48 -1.24 8.68 -0.22
CA LYS A 48 -1.11 8.85 1.24
C LYS A 48 0.21 8.29 1.78
N LEU A 49 0.63 7.10 1.32
CA LEU A 49 1.94 6.54 1.67
C LEU A 49 3.08 7.43 1.20
N ALA A 50 3.03 7.91 -0.04
CA ALA A 50 4.02 8.81 -0.58
C ALA A 50 4.13 10.09 0.25
N HIS A 51 3.00 10.65 0.67
CA HIS A 51 2.96 11.79 1.57
C HIS A 51 3.62 11.49 2.93
N HIS A 52 3.29 10.36 3.56
CA HIS A 52 3.89 9.95 4.84
C HIS A 52 5.41 9.81 4.73
N PHE A 53 5.92 9.14 3.70
CA PHE A 53 7.36 9.00 3.48
C PHE A 53 8.02 10.35 3.20
N LYS A 54 7.38 11.22 2.43
CA LYS A 54 7.88 12.58 2.17
C LYS A 54 7.97 13.41 3.45
N GLN A 55 6.94 13.35 4.31
CA GLN A 55 6.95 14.02 5.61
C GLN A 55 8.04 13.48 6.55
N ALA A 56 8.40 12.21 6.40
CA ALA A 56 9.53 11.59 7.10
C ALA A 56 10.90 11.96 6.47
N GLY A 57 10.95 12.93 5.54
CA GLY A 57 12.16 13.39 4.89
C GLY A 57 12.71 12.44 3.82
N LYS A 58 11.90 11.49 3.32
CA LYS A 58 12.31 10.53 2.30
C LYS A 58 12.12 11.05 0.89
N LYS A 59 13.02 10.67 0.00
CA LYS A 59 12.91 10.89 -1.44
C LYS A 59 12.11 9.76 -2.07
N VAL A 60 10.91 10.08 -2.55
CA VAL A 60 9.92 9.10 -3.02
C VAL A 60 9.69 9.24 -4.51
N TYR A 61 9.58 8.10 -5.20
CA TYR A 61 9.18 7.99 -6.60
C TYR A 61 7.93 7.13 -6.74
N LEU A 62 7.01 7.56 -7.61
CA LEU A 62 5.84 6.78 -7.99
C LEU A 62 5.99 6.23 -9.40
N GLY A 63 5.50 5.02 -9.64
CA GLY A 63 5.41 4.40 -10.96
C GLY A 63 3.97 4.09 -11.33
N ALA A 64 3.46 4.68 -12.42
CA ALA A 64 2.09 4.52 -12.90
C ALA A 64 1.97 3.30 -13.83
N ALA A 65 2.02 2.09 -13.27
CA ALA A 65 1.98 0.86 -14.07
C ALA A 65 0.55 0.31 -14.31
N ASP A 66 -0.53 0.98 -13.88
CA ASP A 66 -1.91 0.71 -14.34
C ASP A 66 -2.19 1.47 -15.65
N THR A 67 -1.42 1.17 -16.68
CA THR A 67 -1.35 1.91 -17.96
C THR A 67 -2.60 1.80 -18.83
N PHE A 68 -3.46 0.81 -18.57
CA PHE A 68 -4.70 0.59 -19.33
C PHE A 68 -5.89 1.38 -18.79
N ARG A 69 -5.70 2.16 -17.71
CA ARG A 69 -6.72 2.99 -17.10
C ARG A 69 -6.24 4.43 -17.03
N ALA A 70 -6.64 5.25 -18.01
CA ALA A 70 -6.29 6.66 -18.04
C ALA A 70 -6.61 7.37 -16.72
N ALA A 71 -7.82 7.14 -16.18
CA ALA A 71 -8.23 7.72 -14.91
C ALA A 71 -7.34 7.29 -13.71
N ALA A 72 -6.69 6.12 -13.75
CA ALA A 72 -5.77 5.71 -12.68
C ALA A 72 -4.45 6.46 -12.78
N VAL A 73 -3.91 6.63 -14.00
CA VAL A 73 -2.69 7.41 -14.24
C VAL A 73 -2.90 8.88 -13.88
N ASP A 74 -4.03 9.47 -14.28
CA ASP A 74 -4.40 10.86 -13.95
C ASP A 74 -4.56 11.03 -12.43
N GLN A 75 -5.26 10.12 -11.77
CA GLN A 75 -5.43 10.14 -10.33
C GLN A 75 -4.09 10.04 -9.59
N LEU A 76 -3.20 9.14 -10.02
CA LEU A 76 -1.88 9.01 -9.41
C LEU A 76 -1.03 10.27 -9.64
N THR A 77 -1.17 10.91 -10.80
CA THR A 77 -0.51 12.20 -11.09
C THR A 77 -0.97 13.28 -10.12
N ILE A 78 -2.28 13.41 -9.88
CA ILE A 78 -2.81 14.36 -8.90
C ILE A 78 -2.27 14.05 -7.49
N TRP A 79 -2.18 12.79 -7.11
CA TRP A 79 -1.62 12.41 -5.83
C TRP A 79 -0.12 12.71 -5.72
N SER A 80 0.66 12.52 -6.79
CA SER A 80 2.08 12.86 -6.82
C SER A 80 2.31 14.36 -6.58
N GLU A 81 1.50 15.20 -7.21
CA GLU A 81 1.52 16.66 -7.04
C GLU A 81 1.16 17.05 -5.59
N ARG A 82 0.07 16.47 -5.05
CA ARG A 82 -0.36 16.73 -3.66
C ARG A 82 0.68 16.31 -2.62
N ALA A 83 1.34 15.18 -2.84
CA ALA A 83 2.37 14.68 -1.96
C ALA A 83 3.74 15.36 -2.18
N GLY A 84 3.92 16.09 -3.28
CA GLY A 84 5.18 16.73 -3.66
C GLY A 84 6.28 15.71 -3.98
N VAL A 85 5.93 14.63 -4.72
CA VAL A 85 6.84 13.55 -5.09
C VAL A 85 6.88 13.34 -6.59
N ASP A 86 7.96 12.77 -7.11
CA ASP A 86 8.13 12.50 -8.53
C ASP A 86 7.31 11.28 -8.98
N ILE A 87 6.86 11.31 -10.25
CA ILE A 87 6.14 10.21 -10.88
C ILE A 87 6.78 9.84 -12.22
N VAL A 88 6.89 8.54 -12.47
CA VAL A 88 7.25 7.96 -13.78
C VAL A 88 5.98 7.39 -14.40
N LYS A 89 5.66 7.85 -15.60
CA LYS A 89 4.52 7.41 -16.41
C LYS A 89 4.92 7.33 -17.87
N GLN A 90 4.24 6.51 -18.62
CA GLN A 90 4.36 6.39 -20.07
C GLN A 90 2.99 6.60 -20.72
N ASP A 91 2.94 6.54 -22.05
CA ASP A 91 1.71 6.67 -22.80
C ASP A 91 0.69 5.58 -22.41
N MET A 92 -0.59 5.92 -22.58
CA MET A 92 -1.68 4.98 -22.30
C MET A 92 -1.51 3.69 -23.13
N GLY A 93 -1.68 2.54 -22.49
CA GLY A 93 -1.51 1.23 -23.11
C GLY A 93 -0.06 0.74 -23.22
N SER A 94 0.91 1.50 -22.73
CA SER A 94 2.29 1.01 -22.59
C SER A 94 2.37 -0.24 -21.75
N ASP A 95 3.41 -1.04 -21.93
CA ASP A 95 3.64 -2.23 -21.11
C ASP A 95 3.86 -1.85 -19.63
N PRO A 96 3.01 -2.32 -18.70
CA PRO A 96 3.18 -2.06 -17.28
C PRO A 96 4.56 -2.39 -16.73
N ALA A 97 5.18 -3.45 -17.24
CA ALA A 97 6.52 -3.85 -16.84
C ALA A 97 7.59 -2.85 -17.29
N SER A 98 7.41 -2.20 -18.45
CA SER A 98 8.29 -1.12 -18.91
C SER A 98 8.24 0.07 -17.94
N VAL A 99 7.03 0.50 -17.54
CA VAL A 99 6.87 1.58 -16.55
C VAL A 99 7.52 1.24 -15.23
N ALA A 100 7.31 0.01 -14.73
CA ALA A 100 7.92 -0.44 -13.49
C ALA A 100 9.46 -0.44 -13.57
N PHE A 101 10.02 -0.94 -14.67
CA PHE A 101 11.47 -0.95 -14.89
C PHE A 101 12.04 0.46 -14.90
N ASP A 102 11.43 1.37 -15.67
CA ASP A 102 11.89 2.77 -15.79
C ASP A 102 11.75 3.51 -14.46
N SER A 103 10.69 3.23 -13.69
CA SER A 103 10.49 3.81 -12.37
C SER A 103 11.61 3.44 -11.41
N VAL A 104 11.95 2.15 -11.33
CA VAL A 104 13.03 1.66 -10.47
C VAL A 104 14.37 2.22 -10.92
N LYS A 105 14.63 2.21 -12.24
CA LYS A 105 15.88 2.72 -12.82
C LYS A 105 16.05 4.22 -12.58
N ALA A 106 14.97 5.01 -12.75
CA ALA A 106 14.99 6.44 -12.47
C ALA A 106 15.22 6.73 -10.99
N ALA A 107 14.60 5.97 -10.10
CA ALA A 107 14.76 6.12 -8.66
C ALA A 107 16.20 5.81 -8.20
N VAL A 108 16.79 4.70 -8.68
CA VAL A 108 18.19 4.36 -8.38
C VAL A 108 19.15 5.45 -8.89
N ALA A 109 18.94 5.93 -10.13
CA ALA A 109 19.80 6.97 -10.73
C ALA A 109 19.73 8.31 -9.97
N ARG A 110 18.72 8.51 -9.14
CA ARG A 110 18.50 9.74 -8.38
C ARG A 110 18.59 9.56 -6.86
N ASP A 111 19.13 8.44 -6.41
CA ASP A 111 19.27 8.11 -4.98
C ASP A 111 17.95 8.26 -4.21
N ALA A 112 16.87 7.68 -4.73
CA ALA A 112 15.59 7.67 -4.06
C ALA A 112 15.59 6.67 -2.89
N ASP A 113 14.94 7.04 -1.80
CA ASP A 113 14.78 6.16 -0.64
C ASP A 113 13.67 5.14 -0.84
N VAL A 114 12.61 5.52 -1.55
CA VAL A 114 11.39 4.71 -1.71
C VAL A 114 10.86 4.81 -3.14
N VAL A 115 10.47 3.67 -3.71
CA VAL A 115 9.72 3.59 -4.98
C VAL A 115 8.41 2.87 -4.72
N ILE A 116 7.28 3.44 -5.18
CA ILE A 116 5.96 2.84 -5.05
C ILE A 116 5.35 2.64 -6.44
N ILE A 117 5.06 1.39 -6.81
CA ILE A 117 4.50 1.04 -8.12
C ILE A 117 2.99 0.77 -8.00
N ASP A 118 2.18 1.55 -8.70
CA ASP A 118 0.74 1.30 -8.87
C ASP A 118 0.52 0.29 -10.00
N THR A 119 -0.06 -0.86 -9.70
CA THR A 119 -0.30 -1.94 -10.66
C THR A 119 -1.77 -2.06 -11.01
N ALA A 120 -2.10 -2.75 -12.10
CA ALA A 120 -3.50 -3.06 -12.43
C ALA A 120 -4.19 -3.89 -11.34
N GLY A 121 -5.53 -3.79 -11.27
CA GLY A 121 -6.36 -4.49 -10.27
C GLY A 121 -7.54 -5.26 -10.87
N ARG A 122 -7.39 -5.78 -12.11
CA ARG A 122 -8.48 -6.42 -12.87
C ARG A 122 -8.61 -7.90 -12.54
N LEU A 123 -9.27 -8.25 -11.45
CA LEU A 123 -9.46 -9.66 -11.07
C LEU A 123 -10.34 -10.51 -12.01
N HIS A 124 -11.13 -9.90 -12.87
CA HIS A 124 -11.97 -10.64 -13.83
C HIS A 124 -11.15 -11.38 -14.89
N ASN A 125 -9.94 -10.93 -15.22
CA ASN A 125 -8.98 -11.67 -16.06
C ASN A 125 -7.75 -12.04 -15.23
N ARG A 126 -7.90 -13.02 -14.35
CA ARG A 126 -6.90 -13.41 -13.36
C ARG A 126 -5.58 -13.85 -13.96
N ILE A 127 -5.62 -14.65 -15.02
CA ILE A 127 -4.40 -15.21 -15.63
C ILE A 127 -3.53 -14.10 -16.17
N ASP A 128 -4.10 -13.15 -16.91
CA ASP A 128 -3.35 -12.05 -17.48
C ASP A 128 -2.80 -11.13 -16.40
N LEU A 129 -3.59 -10.82 -15.37
CA LEU A 129 -3.12 -10.01 -14.23
C LEU A 129 -1.93 -10.68 -13.52
N MET A 130 -1.99 -12.00 -13.32
CA MET A 130 -0.93 -12.74 -12.65
C MET A 130 0.35 -12.79 -13.48
N ASN A 131 0.22 -12.96 -14.79
CA ASN A 131 1.34 -12.90 -15.72
C ASN A 131 1.96 -11.50 -15.75
N GLU A 132 1.12 -10.44 -15.73
CA GLU A 132 1.57 -9.05 -15.67
C GLU A 132 2.33 -8.76 -14.37
N LEU A 133 1.80 -9.13 -13.20
CA LEU A 133 2.45 -8.95 -11.91
C LEU A 133 3.79 -9.71 -11.83
N THR A 134 3.82 -10.93 -12.36
CA THR A 134 5.06 -11.72 -12.44
C THR A 134 6.08 -11.04 -13.34
N LYS A 135 5.66 -10.49 -14.48
CA LYS A 135 6.53 -9.76 -15.39
C LYS A 135 7.09 -8.50 -14.74
N ILE A 136 6.23 -7.71 -14.06
CA ILE A 136 6.62 -6.51 -13.30
C ILE A 136 7.70 -6.88 -12.26
N ARG A 137 7.47 -7.91 -11.43
CA ARG A 137 8.46 -8.38 -10.46
C ARG A 137 9.79 -8.74 -11.13
N ASN A 138 9.74 -9.49 -12.22
CA ASN A 138 10.94 -9.97 -12.88
C ASN A 138 11.78 -8.83 -13.49
N VAL A 139 11.15 -7.77 -14.02
CA VAL A 139 11.89 -6.62 -14.56
C VAL A 139 12.47 -5.73 -13.46
N MET A 140 11.77 -5.58 -12.33
CA MET A 140 12.31 -4.86 -11.17
C MET A 140 13.56 -5.54 -10.62
N ARG A 141 13.59 -6.89 -10.57
CA ARG A 141 14.75 -7.69 -10.13
C ARG A 141 15.97 -7.58 -11.05
N LYS A 142 15.80 -7.15 -12.28
CA LYS A 142 16.94 -6.84 -13.16
C LYS A 142 17.70 -5.58 -12.73
N VAL A 143 17.04 -4.69 -11.97
CA VAL A 143 17.64 -3.46 -11.44
C VAL A 143 18.06 -3.64 -9.99
N ILE A 144 17.15 -4.20 -9.17
CA ILE A 144 17.37 -4.49 -7.74
C ILE A 144 17.04 -5.97 -7.50
N PRO A 145 18.04 -6.85 -7.26
CA PRO A 145 17.86 -8.31 -7.26
C PRO A 145 16.82 -8.86 -6.28
N ASP A 146 16.62 -8.21 -5.15
CA ASP A 146 15.66 -8.59 -4.10
C ASP A 146 14.31 -7.84 -4.17
N ALA A 147 14.08 -7.06 -5.24
CA ALA A 147 12.83 -6.34 -5.47
C ALA A 147 11.65 -7.30 -5.80
N PRO A 148 10.41 -6.91 -5.46
CA PRO A 148 10.04 -5.85 -4.54
C PRO A 148 10.31 -6.25 -3.09
N HIS A 149 10.69 -5.31 -2.24
CA HIS A 149 10.92 -5.57 -0.81
C HIS A 149 9.60 -5.69 -0.04
N GLU A 150 8.56 -5.02 -0.54
CA GLU A 150 7.22 -5.04 0.03
C GLU A 150 6.16 -5.22 -1.05
N VAL A 151 5.28 -6.20 -0.88
CA VAL A 151 4.09 -6.40 -1.70
C VAL A 151 2.87 -6.12 -0.82
N LEU A 152 2.34 -4.90 -0.93
CA LEU A 152 1.22 -4.42 -0.12
C LEU A 152 -0.10 -4.67 -0.85
N LEU A 153 -0.93 -5.55 -0.31
CA LEU A 153 -2.30 -5.76 -0.80
C LEU A 153 -3.26 -4.78 -0.14
N VAL A 154 -3.96 -4.00 -0.96
CA VAL A 154 -5.00 -3.06 -0.52
C VAL A 154 -6.36 -3.73 -0.65
N LEU A 155 -7.08 -3.81 0.46
CA LEU A 155 -8.41 -4.40 0.55
C LEU A 155 -9.44 -3.35 0.99
N ASP A 156 -10.63 -3.41 0.41
CA ASP A 156 -11.78 -2.60 0.81
C ASP A 156 -12.48 -3.26 2.00
N GLY A 157 -12.38 -2.66 3.17
CA GLY A 157 -13.00 -3.15 4.41
C GLY A 157 -14.52 -3.18 4.37
N SER A 158 -15.15 -2.41 3.46
CA SER A 158 -16.60 -2.38 3.31
C SER A 158 -17.17 -3.59 2.58
N THR A 159 -16.35 -4.36 1.88
CA THR A 159 -16.80 -5.45 1.00
C THR A 159 -16.96 -6.80 1.72
N GLY A 160 -16.65 -6.87 3.02
CA GLY A 160 -16.87 -8.06 3.83
C GLY A 160 -16.21 -9.32 3.24
N GLN A 161 -17.01 -10.37 2.99
CA GLN A 161 -16.53 -11.67 2.45
C GLN A 161 -15.81 -11.54 1.09
N ASN A 162 -16.13 -10.54 0.29
CA ASN A 162 -15.44 -10.31 -0.98
C ASN A 162 -13.97 -9.95 -0.77
N ALA A 163 -13.62 -9.24 0.31
CA ALA A 163 -12.22 -8.93 0.65
C ALA A 163 -11.40 -10.22 0.89
N PHE A 164 -12.00 -11.23 1.53
CA PHE A 164 -11.36 -12.54 1.71
C PHE A 164 -11.06 -13.23 0.39
N GLN A 165 -12.07 -13.26 -0.49
CA GLN A 165 -11.90 -13.90 -1.79
C GLN A 165 -10.82 -13.21 -2.60
N GLN A 166 -10.79 -11.88 -2.60
CA GLN A 166 -9.75 -11.09 -3.24
C GLN A 166 -8.37 -11.41 -2.67
N ALA A 167 -8.22 -11.39 -1.34
CA ALA A 167 -6.96 -11.71 -0.68
C ALA A 167 -6.45 -13.11 -1.07
N LYS A 168 -7.34 -14.10 -1.10
CA LYS A 168 -7.03 -15.47 -1.51
C LYS A 168 -6.50 -15.56 -2.94
N GLU A 169 -7.12 -14.83 -3.85
CA GLU A 169 -6.73 -14.82 -5.26
C GLU A 169 -5.36 -14.17 -5.45
N PHE A 170 -5.11 -13.03 -4.81
CA PHE A 170 -3.80 -12.38 -4.86
C PHE A 170 -2.70 -13.20 -4.17
N ALA A 171 -3.00 -13.82 -3.00
CA ALA A 171 -2.03 -14.65 -2.28
C ALA A 171 -1.59 -15.90 -3.06
N ARG A 172 -2.44 -16.41 -3.96
CA ARG A 172 -2.06 -17.51 -4.85
C ARG A 172 -1.10 -17.11 -5.97
N ALA A 173 -1.07 -15.84 -6.27
CA ALA A 173 -0.40 -15.29 -7.44
C ALA A 173 0.91 -14.60 -7.14
N THR A 174 1.06 -14.08 -5.95
CA THR A 174 2.23 -13.32 -5.53
C THR A 174 2.43 -13.42 -4.03
N ASP A 175 3.68 -13.26 -3.62
CA ASP A 175 4.09 -13.27 -2.21
C ASP A 175 3.69 -11.93 -1.55
N ILE A 176 2.45 -11.86 -1.04
CA ILE A 176 1.96 -10.69 -0.30
C ILE A 176 2.72 -10.63 1.03
N SER A 177 3.35 -9.49 1.31
CA SER A 177 4.11 -9.28 2.54
C SER A 177 3.36 -8.46 3.59
N ALA A 178 2.37 -7.63 3.17
CA ALA A 178 1.58 -6.81 4.06
C ALA A 178 0.19 -6.48 3.50
N LEU A 179 -0.70 -6.03 4.40
CA LEU A 179 -2.05 -5.59 4.08
C LEU A 179 -2.25 -4.12 4.45
N ALA A 180 -3.01 -3.41 3.59
CA ALA A 180 -3.66 -2.15 3.91
C ALA A 180 -5.17 -2.34 3.78
N ILE A 181 -5.94 -1.97 4.80
CA ILE A 181 -7.39 -2.10 4.79
C ILE A 181 -8.01 -0.73 4.80
N THR A 182 -8.75 -0.40 3.75
CA THR A 182 -9.33 0.92 3.51
C THR A 182 -10.81 0.97 3.86
N LYS A 183 -11.37 2.18 3.89
CA LYS A 183 -12.82 2.45 4.10
C LYS A 183 -13.37 1.90 5.40
N LEU A 184 -12.57 1.94 6.46
CA LEU A 184 -13.01 1.52 7.79
C LEU A 184 -13.88 2.57 8.49
N ASP A 185 -13.90 3.80 7.97
CA ASP A 185 -14.76 4.91 8.43
C ASP A 185 -16.23 4.72 8.11
N GLY A 186 -16.57 3.94 7.08
CA GLY A 186 -17.95 3.74 6.59
C GLY A 186 -18.62 2.45 7.04
N THR A 187 -17.93 1.55 7.75
CA THR A 187 -18.47 0.22 8.02
C THR A 187 -18.57 -0.14 9.48
N ALA A 188 -19.60 -0.93 9.74
CA ALA A 188 -19.73 -1.65 10.98
C ALA A 188 -18.50 -2.55 11.21
N LYS A 189 -17.57 -2.03 12.05
CA LYS A 189 -16.75 -2.90 12.89
C LYS A 189 -15.59 -3.69 12.29
N GLY A 190 -14.90 -3.27 11.25
CA GLY A 190 -13.54 -3.83 10.96
C GLY A 190 -13.35 -5.35 11.10
N GLY A 191 -14.41 -6.13 11.29
CA GLY A 191 -14.35 -7.57 11.53
C GLY A 191 -13.68 -8.33 10.39
N VAL A 192 -13.73 -7.78 9.18
CA VAL A 192 -12.99 -8.29 8.03
C VAL A 192 -11.48 -8.35 8.29
N VAL A 193 -10.94 -7.39 9.05
CA VAL A 193 -9.51 -7.33 9.40
C VAL A 193 -9.10 -8.58 10.18
N ILE A 194 -9.88 -8.95 11.20
CA ILE A 194 -9.59 -10.13 12.04
C ILE A 194 -9.56 -11.38 11.19
N GLY A 195 -10.60 -11.59 10.38
CA GLY A 195 -10.71 -12.79 9.56
C GLY A 195 -9.61 -12.88 8.49
N VAL A 196 -9.24 -11.78 7.84
CA VAL A 196 -8.16 -11.78 6.84
C VAL A 196 -6.81 -12.09 7.49
N VAL A 197 -6.52 -11.50 8.66
CA VAL A 197 -5.27 -11.77 9.40
C VAL A 197 -5.21 -13.23 9.87
N ASP A 198 -6.31 -13.76 10.40
CA ASP A 198 -6.39 -15.14 10.88
C ASP A 198 -6.17 -16.16 9.74
N GLN A 199 -6.79 -15.90 8.59
CA GLN A 199 -6.74 -16.84 7.45
C GLN A 199 -5.42 -16.79 6.68
N PHE A 200 -4.83 -15.60 6.50
CA PHE A 200 -3.67 -15.44 5.59
C PHE A 200 -2.35 -15.29 6.33
N HIS A 201 -2.37 -15.03 7.63
CA HIS A 201 -1.18 -14.80 8.47
C HIS A 201 -0.24 -13.69 7.93
N VAL A 202 -0.80 -12.75 7.15
CA VAL A 202 -0.11 -11.59 6.62
C VAL A 202 -0.39 -10.39 7.51
N PRO A 203 0.63 -9.62 7.93
CA PRO A 203 0.43 -8.51 8.85
C PRO A 203 -0.34 -7.36 8.18
N VAL A 204 -1.29 -6.77 8.90
CA VAL A 204 -1.85 -5.48 8.54
C VAL A 204 -0.85 -4.41 8.95
N LYS A 205 -0.41 -3.58 8.01
CA LYS A 205 0.48 -2.44 8.26
C LYS A 205 -0.25 -1.11 8.31
N PHE A 206 -1.30 -0.96 7.50
CA PHE A 206 -2.02 0.31 7.38
C PHE A 206 -3.53 0.12 7.40
N ILE A 207 -4.23 1.14 7.91
CA ILE A 207 -5.69 1.26 7.84
C ILE A 207 -6.07 2.64 7.30
N GLY A 208 -7.03 2.65 6.36
CA GLY A 208 -7.65 3.87 5.81
C GLY A 208 -8.94 4.16 6.55
N ILE A 209 -9.02 5.34 7.14
CA ILE A 209 -10.12 5.80 8.00
C ILE A 209 -10.81 7.06 7.48
N GLY A 210 -10.63 7.37 6.21
CA GLY A 210 -11.21 8.54 5.54
C GLY A 210 -10.53 8.85 4.21
N GLU A 211 -10.91 9.95 3.58
CA GLU A 211 -10.43 10.36 2.25
C GLU A 211 -9.29 11.39 2.28
N GLY A 212 -9.05 12.06 3.40
CA GLY A 212 -7.99 13.03 3.57
C GLY A 212 -6.60 12.42 3.39
N ILE A 213 -5.60 13.25 3.06
CA ILE A 213 -4.23 12.79 2.82
C ILE A 213 -3.60 12.16 4.08
N ASP A 214 -4.04 12.58 5.26
CA ASP A 214 -3.58 12.08 6.56
C ASP A 214 -4.42 10.92 7.11
N ASP A 215 -5.46 10.47 6.38
CA ASP A 215 -6.40 9.42 6.83
C ASP A 215 -5.92 8.00 6.50
N LEU A 216 -4.63 7.81 6.34
CA LEU A 216 -3.97 6.51 6.36
C LEU A 216 -3.19 6.40 7.66
N LYS A 217 -3.54 5.44 8.50
CA LYS A 217 -2.87 5.23 9.79
C LYS A 217 -2.07 3.94 9.77
N VAL A 218 -0.95 3.94 10.48
CA VAL A 218 -0.25 2.70 10.80
C VAL A 218 -1.14 1.87 11.72
N PHE A 219 -1.28 0.59 11.41
CA PHE A 219 -2.13 -0.31 12.16
C PHE A 219 -1.59 -0.54 13.57
N ASN A 220 -2.40 -0.23 14.58
CA ASN A 220 -2.15 -0.55 15.96
C ASN A 220 -3.17 -1.60 16.44
N LYS A 221 -2.70 -2.81 16.72
CA LYS A 221 -3.54 -3.94 17.12
C LYS A 221 -4.38 -3.64 18.38
N ARG A 222 -3.80 -2.97 19.38
CA ARG A 222 -4.50 -2.68 20.65
C ARG A 222 -5.59 -1.65 20.46
N GLU A 223 -5.30 -0.56 19.74
CA GLU A 223 -6.28 0.48 19.44
C GLU A 223 -7.41 -0.06 18.57
N PHE A 224 -7.07 -0.88 17.58
CA PHE A 224 -8.05 -1.50 16.70
C PHE A 224 -8.99 -2.44 17.47
N VAL A 225 -8.46 -3.36 18.28
CA VAL A 225 -9.29 -4.24 19.11
C VAL A 225 -10.12 -3.44 20.12
N GLY A 226 -9.54 -2.41 20.75
CA GLY A 226 -10.26 -1.53 21.66
C GLY A 226 -11.40 -0.74 21.00
N SER A 227 -11.32 -0.49 19.67
CA SER A 227 -12.41 0.16 18.92
C SER A 227 -13.54 -0.79 18.52
N LEU A 228 -13.28 -2.11 18.50
CA LEU A 228 -14.28 -3.12 18.15
C LEU A 228 -15.19 -3.51 19.33
N PHE A 229 -14.66 -3.40 20.56
CA PHE A 229 -15.36 -3.82 21.77
C PHE A 229 -15.51 -2.62 22.70
N SER A 230 -16.73 -2.29 23.05
CA SER A 230 -17.00 -1.36 24.16
C SER A 230 -16.72 -2.04 25.50
N LYS A 231 -16.52 -1.25 26.58
CA LYS A 231 -16.38 -1.84 27.92
C LYS A 231 -17.58 -2.68 28.32
N ASP A 232 -18.74 -2.39 27.75
CA ASP A 232 -20.00 -3.08 28.02
C ASP A 232 -20.14 -4.42 27.27
N ASP A 233 -19.30 -4.65 26.24
CA ASP A 233 -19.28 -5.90 25.48
C ASP A 233 -18.39 -6.97 26.14
N LEU A 234 -17.69 -6.63 27.23
CA LEU A 234 -16.71 -7.51 27.91
C LEU A 234 -17.20 -8.05 29.26
N VAL A 235 -18.51 -7.99 29.52
CA VAL A 235 -19.14 -8.52 30.74
C VAL A 235 -19.84 -9.84 30.46
#